data_34a415fcf29e54a2f373ecb80b8c43a2
#
_entry.id   34a415fcf29e54a2f373ecb80b8c43a2
#
_cell.length_a   1.000
_cell.length_b   1.000
_cell.length_c   1.000
_cell.angle_alpha   90.00
_cell.angle_beta   90.00
_cell.angle_gamma   90.00
#
_symmetry.space_group_name_H-M   'P 1'
#
loop_
_entity.id
_entity.type
_entity.pdbx_description
1 polymer ?
#
loop_
_entity_poly.entity_id
_entity_poly.type
_entity_poly.pdbx_seq_one_letter_code
_entity_poly.pdbx_strand_id
1 'polypeptide(L)'
;MTERNDAADAAWAPGETRISLFVGKGGVGKSTLATATAVRAARAGMRVLIVSTDQAHSTGDVLGTPVTPTGRREPTRVLADLDTADSGGGFLDALALDTLALLSERWRQVAGPLSARFPDSDVGDIAPEELSALPGVQEVLGLHEVGELADSGRWDLVVVDCASTADALRMLTLPATFGMYLERAWPRHRRLSSTDDARSAAVVALLERIAAGTGQLSTLLTDGTRVNAHLVMTAERVVAAEAVRTLGSLALMGVRVAELVVNQILVQDESFEYRNLPAHPAFDWYSERISDQRAVLDELDRVIGDVQLVLVPHLAGEPIGAKALAELLDCARRRDGSPPPGPLRPVVDRESGTGVEAVYRLRVELPQVDSSALSLGRVDDDLIIGVGGMRRRVRLASVLRRCIVIDAQLRSSELTVRFRPNPEVWPA
;
A
#
# COMPACT_ATOMS: atom_id res chain seq x y z
N MET A 1 6.65 1.89 -35.56
CA MET A 1 7.93 1.89 -34.80
C MET A 1 7.52 2.10 -33.35
N THR A 2 7.32 1.02 -32.64
CA THR A 2 6.82 0.99 -31.27
C THR A 2 8.00 1.27 -30.35
N GLU A 3 8.07 2.46 -29.78
CA GLU A 3 9.01 2.76 -28.70
C GLU A 3 8.63 1.88 -27.49
N ARG A 4 9.53 0.99 -27.14
CA ARG A 4 9.47 0.25 -25.88
C ARG A 4 9.49 1.25 -24.74
N ASN A 5 8.46 1.17 -23.92
CA ASN A 5 8.30 2.02 -22.73
C ASN A 5 9.17 1.48 -21.59
N ASP A 6 10.50 1.68 -21.70
CA ASP A 6 11.51 1.20 -20.74
C ASP A 6 11.62 2.08 -19.46
N ALA A 7 10.71 3.04 -19.28
CA ALA A 7 10.78 3.97 -18.15
C ALA A 7 10.32 3.40 -16.80
N ALA A 8 9.80 2.17 -16.77
CA ALA A 8 9.39 1.51 -15.52
C ALA A 8 10.53 0.73 -14.82
N ASP A 9 11.70 0.60 -15.46
CA ASP A 9 12.84 -0.18 -14.97
C ASP A 9 13.91 0.67 -14.27
N ALA A 10 13.51 1.68 -13.49
CA ALA A 10 14.44 2.42 -12.66
C ALA A 10 15.10 1.49 -11.64
N ALA A 11 16.38 1.18 -11.86
CA ALA A 11 17.39 0.67 -10.95
C ALA A 11 16.92 -0.34 -9.89
N TRP A 12 16.74 -1.54 -10.31
CA TRP A 12 16.31 -2.67 -9.52
C TRP A 12 17.51 -3.47 -9.02
N ALA A 13 17.54 -3.81 -7.74
CA ALA A 13 18.50 -4.77 -7.24
C ALA A 13 18.10 -6.17 -7.74
N PRO A 14 18.93 -6.85 -8.55
CA PRO A 14 18.59 -8.19 -9.02
C PRO A 14 18.44 -9.14 -7.82
N GLY A 15 17.26 -9.78 -7.70
CA GLY A 15 17.01 -10.83 -6.70
C GLY A 15 16.02 -10.47 -5.59
N GLU A 16 15.51 -9.24 -5.52
CA GLU A 16 14.45 -8.88 -4.55
C GLU A 16 13.07 -8.90 -5.20
N THR A 17 12.10 -9.53 -4.55
CA THR A 17 10.70 -9.58 -5.00
C THR A 17 10.01 -8.23 -4.79
N ARG A 18 9.33 -7.74 -5.82
CA ARG A 18 8.48 -6.54 -5.77
C ARG A 18 7.09 -6.84 -5.25
N ILE A 19 6.46 -5.84 -4.65
CA ILE A 19 5.07 -5.90 -4.21
C ILE A 19 4.31 -4.71 -4.81
N SER A 20 3.25 -5.01 -5.55
CA SER A 20 2.31 -4.02 -6.12
C SER A 20 0.97 -4.13 -5.42
N LEU A 21 0.58 -3.11 -4.64
CA LEU A 21 -0.68 -3.07 -3.89
C LEU A 21 -1.74 -2.33 -4.72
N PHE A 22 -2.86 -2.98 -5.02
CA PHE A 22 -3.99 -2.33 -5.68
C PHE A 22 -5.03 -1.92 -4.64
N VAL A 23 -5.17 -0.61 -4.44
CA VAL A 23 -6.08 0.00 -3.47
C VAL A 23 -7.12 0.87 -4.16
N GLY A 24 -8.28 1.06 -3.58
CA GLY A 24 -9.35 1.88 -4.15
C GLY A 24 -10.72 1.46 -3.62
N LYS A 25 -11.74 2.25 -3.91
CA LYS A 25 -13.11 2.00 -3.50
C LYS A 25 -13.65 0.67 -4.06
N GLY A 26 -14.69 0.11 -3.42
CA GLY A 26 -15.40 -1.05 -3.98
C GLY A 26 -16.01 -0.74 -5.35
N GLY A 27 -15.92 -1.68 -6.30
CA GLY A 27 -16.54 -1.57 -7.63
C GLY A 27 -15.77 -0.76 -8.68
N VAL A 28 -14.60 -0.18 -8.36
CA VAL A 28 -13.81 0.60 -9.34
C VAL A 28 -12.96 -0.26 -10.29
N GLY A 29 -12.94 -1.59 -10.11
CA GLY A 29 -12.19 -2.52 -10.96
C GLY A 29 -10.78 -2.84 -10.46
N LYS A 30 -10.53 -2.79 -9.15
CA LYS A 30 -9.23 -3.17 -8.54
C LYS A 30 -8.78 -4.56 -8.95
N SER A 31 -9.63 -5.57 -8.73
CA SER A 31 -9.32 -6.98 -9.03
C SER A 31 -9.01 -7.18 -10.51
N THR A 32 -9.75 -6.53 -11.40
CA THR A 32 -9.51 -6.56 -12.84
C THR A 32 -8.14 -6.00 -13.19
N LEU A 33 -7.78 -4.82 -12.66
CA LEU A 33 -6.52 -4.15 -12.97
C LEU A 33 -5.31 -4.81 -12.29
N ALA A 34 -5.48 -5.30 -11.07
CA ALA A 34 -4.47 -6.12 -10.39
C ALA A 34 -4.16 -7.37 -11.20
N THR A 35 -5.21 -8.10 -11.60
CA THR A 35 -5.07 -9.32 -12.38
C THR A 35 -4.49 -9.05 -13.78
N ALA A 36 -4.93 -7.98 -14.45
CA ALA A 36 -4.38 -7.58 -15.76
C ALA A 36 -2.88 -7.24 -15.65
N THR A 37 -2.47 -6.54 -14.58
CA THR A 37 -1.06 -6.23 -14.33
C THR A 37 -0.24 -7.50 -14.10
N ALA A 38 -0.76 -8.45 -13.31
CA ALA A 38 -0.10 -9.73 -13.07
C ALA A 38 0.05 -10.54 -14.37
N VAL A 39 -1.01 -10.62 -15.18
CA VAL A 39 -0.98 -11.30 -16.49
C VAL A 39 0.04 -10.67 -17.42
N ARG A 40 0.07 -9.33 -17.52
CA ARG A 40 1.03 -8.62 -18.38
C ARG A 40 2.47 -8.86 -17.94
N ALA A 41 2.76 -8.81 -16.65
CA ALA A 41 4.10 -9.07 -16.11
C ALA A 41 4.54 -10.52 -16.36
N ALA A 42 3.64 -11.50 -16.19
CA ALA A 42 3.93 -12.89 -16.49
C ALA A 42 4.23 -13.11 -17.98
N ARG A 43 3.47 -12.47 -18.89
CA ARG A 43 3.73 -12.49 -20.33
C ARG A 43 5.04 -11.80 -20.73
N ALA A 44 5.53 -10.87 -19.92
CA ALA A 44 6.85 -10.27 -20.08
C ALA A 44 7.99 -11.14 -19.56
N GLY A 45 7.72 -12.38 -19.12
CA GLY A 45 8.73 -13.34 -18.68
C GLY A 45 8.99 -13.34 -17.17
N MET A 46 8.23 -12.61 -16.37
CA MET A 46 8.39 -12.58 -14.92
C MET A 46 7.67 -13.76 -14.24
N ARG A 47 8.22 -14.19 -13.11
CA ARG A 47 7.56 -15.11 -12.17
C ARG A 47 6.64 -14.28 -11.29
N VAL A 48 5.33 -14.41 -11.46
CA VAL A 48 4.35 -13.54 -10.81
C VAL A 48 3.44 -14.33 -9.90
N LEU A 49 3.14 -13.77 -8.72
CA LEU A 49 2.08 -14.22 -7.83
C LEU A 49 1.04 -13.11 -7.71
N ILE A 50 -0.23 -13.42 -7.95
CA ILE A 50 -1.34 -12.56 -7.54
C ILE A 50 -1.95 -13.10 -6.25
N VAL A 51 -2.10 -12.22 -5.26
CA VAL A 51 -2.70 -12.54 -3.95
C VAL A 51 -3.94 -11.68 -3.77
N SER A 52 -5.11 -12.32 -3.58
CA SER A 52 -6.33 -11.63 -3.17
C SER A 52 -6.46 -11.67 -1.65
N THR A 53 -6.63 -10.49 -1.04
CA THR A 53 -6.99 -10.34 0.37
C THR A 53 -8.47 -9.98 0.55
N ASP A 54 -9.21 -9.85 -0.57
CA ASP A 54 -10.66 -9.60 -0.56
C ASP A 54 -11.41 -10.91 -0.33
N GLN A 55 -12.30 -10.94 0.63
CA GLN A 55 -13.15 -12.09 0.94
C GLN A 55 -14.13 -12.44 -0.19
N ALA A 56 -14.38 -11.51 -1.12
CA ALA A 56 -15.20 -11.77 -2.31
C ALA A 56 -14.51 -12.70 -3.33
N HIS A 57 -13.17 -12.87 -3.21
CA HIS A 57 -12.36 -13.77 -4.05
C HIS A 57 -12.54 -13.60 -5.57
N SER A 58 -12.81 -12.39 -6.03
CA SER A 58 -13.12 -12.06 -7.43
C SER A 58 -11.98 -12.34 -8.42
N THR A 59 -10.75 -12.55 -7.93
CA THR A 59 -9.58 -12.83 -8.78
C THR A 59 -9.76 -14.06 -9.66
N GLY A 60 -10.38 -15.12 -9.13
CA GLY A 60 -10.69 -16.34 -9.91
C GLY A 60 -11.69 -16.07 -11.03
N ASP A 61 -12.73 -15.30 -10.75
CA ASP A 61 -13.76 -14.92 -11.73
C ASP A 61 -13.16 -14.09 -12.85
N VAL A 62 -12.33 -13.10 -12.53
CA VAL A 62 -11.63 -12.26 -13.51
C VAL A 62 -10.65 -13.07 -14.36
N LEU A 63 -9.97 -14.06 -13.79
CA LEU A 63 -9.08 -14.97 -14.52
C LEU A 63 -9.85 -15.97 -15.40
N GLY A 64 -11.12 -16.20 -15.13
CA GLY A 64 -11.89 -17.29 -15.73
C GLY A 64 -11.38 -18.67 -15.31
N THR A 65 -10.70 -18.76 -14.16
CA THR A 65 -10.09 -19.98 -13.62
C THR A 65 -10.35 -20.04 -12.12
N PRO A 66 -10.89 -21.15 -11.60
CA PRO A 66 -11.16 -21.26 -10.17
C PRO A 66 -9.88 -21.12 -9.33
N VAL A 67 -9.91 -20.22 -8.36
CA VAL A 67 -8.87 -20.05 -7.33
C VAL A 67 -9.53 -20.32 -5.98
N THR A 68 -9.21 -21.45 -5.37
CA THR A 68 -9.80 -21.83 -4.08
C THR A 68 -9.17 -21.07 -2.93
N PRO A 69 -9.96 -20.41 -2.07
CA PRO A 69 -9.43 -19.78 -0.86
C PRO A 69 -8.74 -20.78 0.05
N THR A 70 -7.60 -20.41 0.58
CA THR A 70 -6.80 -21.30 1.42
C THR A 70 -6.04 -20.53 2.51
N GLY A 71 -5.90 -21.12 3.69
CA GLY A 71 -5.00 -20.68 4.74
C GLY A 71 -3.56 -21.17 4.56
N ARG A 72 -3.24 -21.84 3.45
CA ARG A 72 -1.92 -22.38 3.15
C ARG A 72 -1.20 -21.56 2.07
N ARG A 73 0.12 -21.64 2.03
CA ARG A 73 0.99 -21.00 1.03
C ARG A 73 1.13 -21.81 -0.25
N GLU A 74 0.04 -22.38 -0.73
CA GLU A 74 0.01 -23.22 -1.91
C GLU A 74 -0.82 -22.51 -2.99
N PRO A 75 -0.20 -21.66 -3.83
CA PRO A 75 -0.90 -21.00 -4.91
C PRO A 75 -1.25 -21.98 -6.04
N THR A 76 -2.30 -21.64 -6.76
CA THR A 76 -2.69 -22.34 -7.99
C THR A 76 -1.94 -21.76 -9.18
N ARG A 77 -1.28 -22.60 -10.00
CA ARG A 77 -0.70 -22.16 -11.28
C ARG A 77 -1.83 -21.88 -12.28
N VAL A 78 -1.95 -20.60 -12.68
CA VAL A 78 -3.00 -20.13 -13.60
C VAL A 78 -2.49 -20.04 -15.04
N LEU A 79 -1.26 -19.54 -15.21
CA LEU A 79 -0.61 -19.49 -16.51
C LEU A 79 0.76 -20.16 -16.37
N ALA A 80 0.98 -21.18 -17.18
CA ALA A 80 2.26 -21.90 -17.27
C ALA A 80 2.95 -21.57 -18.59
N ASP A 81 4.28 -21.63 -18.56
CA ASP A 81 5.17 -21.61 -19.73
C ASP A 81 4.71 -20.68 -20.86
N LEU A 82 4.64 -19.39 -20.53
CA LEU A 82 4.40 -18.38 -21.55
C LEU A 82 5.69 -18.27 -22.39
N ASP A 83 5.82 -19.21 -23.37
CA ASP A 83 6.86 -19.16 -24.38
C ASP A 83 6.73 -17.86 -25.18
N THR A 84 7.34 -16.84 -24.70
CA THR A 84 7.72 -15.70 -25.54
C THR A 84 9.12 -16.00 -26.05
N ALA A 85 9.29 -15.95 -27.37
CA ALA A 85 10.51 -16.37 -28.09
C ALA A 85 11.81 -15.66 -27.62
N ASP A 86 11.72 -14.69 -26.69
CA ASP A 86 12.83 -13.85 -26.22
C ASP A 86 13.03 -13.83 -24.68
N SER A 87 12.16 -14.47 -23.85
CA SER A 87 12.28 -14.37 -22.39
C SER A 87 11.90 -15.69 -21.73
N GLY A 88 12.85 -16.23 -20.98
CA GLY A 88 12.70 -17.53 -20.30
C GLY A 88 11.51 -17.59 -19.36
N GLY A 89 10.52 -18.40 -19.69
CA GLY A 89 9.59 -19.07 -18.81
C GLY A 89 8.85 -18.25 -17.76
N GLY A 90 8.17 -17.12 -18.11
CA GLY A 90 7.28 -16.41 -17.20
C GLY A 90 6.06 -17.24 -16.82
N PHE A 91 5.56 -17.06 -15.61
CA PHE A 91 4.36 -17.74 -15.15
C PHE A 91 3.53 -16.89 -14.17
N LEU A 92 2.25 -17.24 -14.03
CA LEU A 92 1.34 -16.64 -13.06
C LEU A 92 0.80 -17.69 -12.11
N ASP A 93 1.07 -17.50 -10.83
CA ASP A 93 0.43 -18.19 -9.73
C ASP A 93 -0.64 -17.27 -9.10
N ALA A 94 -1.75 -17.84 -8.64
CA ALA A 94 -2.82 -17.13 -7.96
C ALA A 94 -3.10 -17.73 -6.58
N LEU A 95 -3.31 -16.87 -5.59
CA LEU A 95 -3.61 -17.24 -4.22
C LEU A 95 -4.76 -16.37 -3.68
N ALA A 96 -5.86 -16.97 -3.28
CA ALA A 96 -6.89 -16.33 -2.49
C ALA A 96 -6.64 -16.66 -1.01
N LEU A 97 -6.37 -15.64 -0.19
CA LEU A 97 -6.11 -15.84 1.24
C LEU A 97 -7.42 -16.00 2.01
N ASP A 98 -7.59 -17.15 2.64
CA ASP A 98 -8.56 -17.33 3.71
C ASP A 98 -7.90 -16.90 5.02
N THR A 99 -8.13 -15.66 5.41
CA THR A 99 -7.51 -15.06 6.60
C THR A 99 -8.00 -15.71 7.90
N LEU A 100 -9.22 -16.27 7.92
CA LEU A 100 -9.73 -16.99 9.08
C LEU A 100 -9.06 -18.36 9.21
N ALA A 101 -8.94 -19.10 8.12
CA ALA A 101 -8.21 -20.37 8.11
C ALA A 101 -6.72 -20.17 8.47
N LEU A 102 -6.12 -19.10 7.98
CA LEU A 102 -4.75 -18.71 8.30
C LEU A 102 -4.59 -18.35 9.79
N LEU A 103 -5.53 -17.59 10.35
CA LEU A 103 -5.57 -17.26 11.78
C LEU A 103 -5.72 -18.52 12.63
N SER A 104 -6.62 -19.42 12.24
CA SER A 104 -6.84 -20.71 12.94
C SER A 104 -5.58 -21.57 12.97
N GLU A 105 -4.86 -21.62 11.85
CA GLU A 105 -3.60 -22.36 11.77
C GLU A 105 -2.50 -21.74 12.64
N ARG A 106 -2.34 -20.41 12.58
CA ARG A 106 -1.35 -19.68 13.40
C ARG A 106 -1.70 -19.75 14.88
N TRP A 107 -2.98 -19.64 15.21
CA TRP A 107 -3.44 -19.74 16.60
C TRP A 107 -3.15 -21.12 17.20
N ARG A 108 -3.43 -22.20 16.48
CA ARG A 108 -3.11 -23.56 16.95
C ARG A 108 -1.62 -23.76 17.26
N GLN A 109 -0.74 -23.13 16.48
CA GLN A 109 0.70 -23.19 16.72
C GLN A 109 1.11 -22.46 18.01
N VAL A 110 0.35 -21.47 18.45
CA VAL A 110 0.63 -20.63 19.63
C VAL A 110 -0.16 -21.10 20.84
N ALA A 111 -1.44 -21.44 20.68
CA ALA A 111 -2.34 -21.80 21.78
C ALA A 111 -1.88 -23.06 22.53
N GLY A 112 -1.42 -24.09 21.82
CA GLY A 112 -0.95 -25.33 22.45
C GLY A 112 0.21 -25.10 23.44
N PRO A 113 1.31 -24.48 23.03
CA PRO A 113 2.40 -24.10 23.95
C PRO A 113 1.97 -23.16 25.07
N LEU A 114 1.04 -22.22 24.82
CA LEU A 114 0.54 -21.31 25.85
C LEU A 114 -0.32 -22.04 26.88
N SER A 115 -1.26 -22.89 26.46
CA SER A 115 -2.11 -23.68 27.39
C SER A 115 -1.29 -24.64 28.24
N ALA A 116 -0.28 -25.28 27.65
CA ALA A 116 0.62 -26.16 28.42
C ALA A 116 1.42 -25.38 29.48
N ARG A 117 1.68 -24.11 29.25
CA ARG A 117 2.42 -23.25 30.17
C ARG A 117 1.57 -22.51 31.17
N PHE A 118 0.29 -22.28 30.86
CA PHE A 118 -0.69 -21.59 31.66
C PHE A 118 -1.95 -22.47 31.86
N PRO A 119 -1.83 -23.61 32.56
CA PRO A 119 -2.94 -24.57 32.67
C PRO A 119 -4.18 -24.02 33.40
N ASP A 120 -4.00 -22.95 34.19
CA ASP A 120 -5.09 -22.30 34.93
C ASP A 120 -5.64 -21.07 34.17
N SER A 121 -5.32 -20.88 32.89
CA SER A 121 -5.80 -19.78 32.09
C SER A 121 -6.72 -20.28 30.97
N ASP A 122 -7.76 -19.51 30.66
CA ASP A 122 -8.72 -19.79 29.56
C ASP A 122 -8.11 -19.54 28.17
N VAL A 123 -6.79 -19.36 28.06
CA VAL A 123 -6.11 -19.05 26.77
C VAL A 123 -6.28 -20.18 25.76
N GLY A 124 -6.35 -21.43 26.24
CA GLY A 124 -6.57 -22.60 25.38
C GLY A 124 -7.98 -22.68 24.80
N ASP A 125 -8.94 -22.05 25.47
CA ASP A 125 -10.35 -22.07 25.10
C ASP A 125 -10.77 -20.92 24.16
N ILE A 126 -9.85 -19.97 23.91
CA ILE A 126 -10.11 -18.87 22.97
C ILE A 126 -10.24 -19.43 21.55
N ALA A 127 -11.42 -19.29 20.96
CA ALA A 127 -11.67 -19.70 19.60
C ALA A 127 -11.02 -18.71 18.61
N PRO A 128 -10.44 -19.18 17.47
CA PRO A 128 -9.89 -18.30 16.45
C PRO A 128 -10.91 -17.27 15.94
N GLU A 129 -12.18 -17.61 15.92
CA GLU A 129 -13.29 -16.74 15.53
C GLU A 129 -13.43 -15.53 16.45
N GLU A 130 -13.15 -15.67 17.73
CA GLU A 130 -13.15 -14.56 18.70
C GLU A 130 -12.00 -13.59 18.40
N LEU A 131 -10.83 -14.11 18.03
CA LEU A 131 -9.69 -13.30 17.64
C LEU A 131 -9.95 -12.60 16.28
N SER A 132 -10.68 -13.24 15.38
CA SER A 132 -11.03 -12.65 14.08
C SER A 132 -11.99 -11.46 14.21
N ALA A 133 -12.76 -11.41 15.30
CA ALA A 133 -13.63 -10.28 15.62
C ALA A 133 -12.86 -9.02 16.05
N LEU A 134 -11.57 -9.16 16.38
CA LEU A 134 -10.73 -8.01 16.71
C LEU A 134 -10.37 -7.25 15.44
N PRO A 135 -10.72 -5.94 15.35
CA PRO A 135 -10.45 -5.16 14.16
C PRO A 135 -8.95 -5.16 13.80
N GLY A 136 -8.64 -5.52 12.57
CA GLY A 136 -7.30 -5.44 12.03
C GLY A 136 -6.43 -6.68 12.16
N VAL A 137 -6.84 -7.69 12.89
CA VAL A 137 -6.07 -8.94 13.05
C VAL A 137 -5.95 -9.67 11.72
N GLN A 138 -7.04 -9.79 10.98
CA GLN A 138 -7.04 -10.45 9.67
C GLN A 138 -6.20 -9.70 8.65
N GLU A 139 -6.29 -8.36 8.64
CA GLU A 139 -5.56 -7.49 7.72
C GLU A 139 -4.05 -7.54 7.96
N VAL A 140 -3.61 -7.48 9.23
CA VAL A 140 -2.19 -7.61 9.59
C VAL A 140 -1.66 -9.00 9.23
N LEU A 141 -2.45 -10.04 9.49
CA LEU A 141 -2.07 -11.41 9.17
C LEU A 141 -1.94 -11.63 7.66
N GLY A 142 -2.90 -11.12 6.88
CA GLY A 142 -2.83 -11.15 5.41
C GLY A 142 -1.59 -10.43 4.87
N LEU A 143 -1.29 -9.25 5.41
CA LEU A 143 -0.10 -8.50 5.01
C LEU A 143 1.20 -9.20 5.40
N HIS A 144 1.25 -9.80 6.59
CA HIS A 144 2.40 -10.61 7.03
C HIS A 144 2.63 -11.78 6.07
N GLU A 145 1.56 -12.45 5.66
CA GLU A 145 1.64 -13.55 4.71
C GLU A 145 2.16 -13.09 3.34
N VAL A 146 1.70 -11.94 2.86
CA VAL A 146 2.25 -11.32 1.63
C VAL A 146 3.75 -11.05 1.74
N GLY A 147 4.21 -10.52 2.88
CA GLY A 147 5.63 -10.27 3.15
C GLY A 147 6.45 -11.57 3.09
N GLU A 148 6.00 -12.62 3.77
CA GLU A 148 6.67 -13.93 3.79
C GLU A 148 6.70 -14.59 2.40
N LEU A 149 5.62 -14.43 1.61
CA LEU A 149 5.57 -14.92 0.23
C LEU A 149 6.58 -14.16 -0.64
N ALA A 150 6.67 -12.84 -0.51
CA ALA A 150 7.64 -12.03 -1.23
C ALA A 150 9.08 -12.40 -0.85
N ASP A 151 9.36 -12.59 0.44
CA ASP A 151 10.71 -12.95 0.92
C ASP A 151 11.12 -14.39 0.58
N SER A 152 10.19 -15.23 0.09
CA SER A 152 10.50 -16.60 -0.33
C SER A 152 11.41 -16.70 -1.58
N GLY A 153 11.54 -15.62 -2.37
CA GLY A 153 12.32 -15.57 -3.60
C GLY A 153 11.75 -16.42 -4.77
N ARG A 154 10.54 -16.98 -4.61
CA ARG A 154 9.88 -17.80 -5.65
C ARG A 154 9.39 -16.96 -6.82
N TRP A 155 9.05 -15.71 -6.58
CA TRP A 155 8.47 -14.78 -7.55
C TRP A 155 9.31 -13.51 -7.66
N ASP A 156 9.25 -12.88 -8.81
CA ASP A 156 9.88 -11.58 -9.07
C ASP A 156 8.93 -10.43 -8.71
N LEU A 157 7.62 -10.70 -8.80
CA LEU A 157 6.55 -9.75 -8.49
C LEU A 157 5.40 -10.43 -7.74
N VAL A 158 4.98 -9.82 -6.63
CA VAL A 158 3.74 -10.15 -5.93
C VAL A 158 2.74 -9.01 -6.14
N VAL A 159 1.63 -9.28 -6.80
CA VAL A 159 0.53 -8.32 -6.99
C VAL A 159 -0.53 -8.61 -5.93
N VAL A 160 -0.92 -7.60 -5.16
CA VAL A 160 -1.92 -7.74 -4.10
C VAL A 160 -3.20 -7.00 -4.47
N ASP A 161 -4.26 -7.78 -4.67
CA ASP A 161 -5.61 -7.26 -4.80
C ASP A 161 -6.18 -7.02 -3.40
N CYS A 162 -6.15 -5.76 -2.97
CA CYS A 162 -6.63 -5.39 -1.65
C CYS A 162 -8.15 -5.28 -1.63
N ALA A 163 -8.75 -5.59 -0.48
CA ALA A 163 -10.15 -5.32 -0.19
C ALA A 163 -10.50 -3.82 -0.38
N SER A 164 -11.52 -3.28 0.28
CA SER A 164 -11.88 -1.87 0.15
C SER A 164 -10.74 -0.92 0.60
N THR A 165 -10.82 0.36 0.17
CA THR A 165 -9.85 1.40 0.61
C THR A 165 -9.71 1.45 2.13
N ALA A 166 -10.83 1.39 2.85
CA ALA A 166 -10.81 1.48 4.32
C ALA A 166 -10.06 0.31 4.96
N ASP A 167 -10.26 -0.90 4.46
CA ASP A 167 -9.60 -2.10 4.95
C ASP A 167 -8.13 -2.11 4.55
N ALA A 168 -7.80 -1.71 3.32
CA ALA A 168 -6.42 -1.54 2.88
C ALA A 168 -5.66 -0.52 3.75
N LEU A 169 -6.25 0.65 4.03
CA LEU A 169 -5.64 1.65 4.92
C LEU A 169 -5.46 1.13 6.35
N ARG A 170 -6.42 0.38 6.88
CA ARG A 170 -6.27 -0.29 8.18
C ARG A 170 -5.10 -1.28 8.15
N MET A 171 -5.07 -2.16 7.17
CA MET A 171 -3.99 -3.13 6.98
C MET A 171 -2.61 -2.46 7.01
N LEU A 172 -2.48 -1.31 6.36
CA LEU A 172 -1.22 -0.57 6.26
C LEU A 172 -0.86 0.20 7.54
N THR A 173 -1.83 0.66 8.35
CA THR A 173 -1.59 1.45 9.57
C THR A 173 -1.41 0.63 10.84
N LEU A 174 -2.04 -0.55 10.89
CA LEU A 174 -2.08 -1.38 12.08
C LEU A 174 -0.72 -1.84 12.60
N PRO A 175 0.24 -2.27 11.76
CA PRO A 175 1.56 -2.70 12.24
C PRO A 175 2.25 -1.64 13.08
N ALA A 176 2.30 -0.40 12.58
CA ALA A 176 2.93 0.71 13.29
C ALA A 176 2.16 1.09 14.58
N THR A 177 0.83 1.07 14.51
CA THR A 177 -0.05 1.40 15.63
C THR A 177 0.07 0.36 16.75
N PHE A 178 0.07 -0.92 16.39
CA PHE A 178 0.22 -2.02 17.35
C PHE A 178 1.57 -1.95 18.07
N GLY A 179 2.66 -1.74 17.34
CA GLY A 179 3.99 -1.57 17.94
C GLY A 179 4.03 -0.42 18.95
N MET A 180 3.35 0.70 18.66
CA MET A 180 3.23 1.82 19.59
C MET A 180 2.45 1.46 20.87
N TYR A 181 1.30 0.80 20.73
CA TYR A 181 0.49 0.41 21.88
C TYR A 181 1.23 -0.57 22.79
N LEU A 182 1.91 -1.54 22.18
CA LEU A 182 2.70 -2.52 22.92
C LEU A 182 3.85 -1.83 23.69
N GLU A 183 4.58 -0.93 23.05
CA GLU A 183 5.68 -0.21 23.71
C GLU A 183 5.19 0.72 24.81
N ARG A 184 4.01 1.32 24.65
CA ARG A 184 3.41 2.19 25.67
C ARG A 184 2.82 1.42 26.84
N ALA A 185 2.14 0.29 26.57
CA ALA A 185 1.52 -0.54 27.60
C ALA A 185 2.57 -1.31 28.41
N TRP A 186 3.59 -1.79 27.73
CA TRP A 186 4.66 -2.56 28.36
C TRP A 186 6.00 -2.26 27.66
N PRO A 187 6.72 -1.22 28.09
CA PRO A 187 7.99 -0.80 27.51
C PRO A 187 9.03 -1.93 27.47
N ARG A 188 9.81 -2.00 26.38
CA ARG A 188 10.76 -3.09 26.14
C ARG A 188 11.71 -3.36 27.32
N HIS A 189 12.22 -2.31 27.97
CA HIS A 189 13.10 -2.44 29.14
C HIS A 189 12.42 -3.16 30.29
N ARG A 190 11.10 -2.92 30.53
CA ARG A 190 10.32 -3.62 31.55
C ARG A 190 10.01 -5.06 31.14
N ARG A 191 9.73 -5.31 29.86
CA ARG A 191 9.54 -6.67 29.34
C ARG A 191 10.76 -7.53 29.59
N LEU A 192 11.95 -7.02 29.26
CA LEU A 192 13.21 -7.75 29.43
C LEU A 192 13.63 -7.95 30.89
N SER A 193 13.22 -7.05 31.79
CA SER A 193 13.48 -7.19 33.24
C SER A 193 12.46 -8.05 33.98
N SER A 194 11.35 -8.44 33.36
CA SER A 194 10.29 -9.26 33.97
C SER A 194 10.42 -10.76 33.67
N THR A 195 11.63 -11.23 33.36
CA THR A 195 11.90 -12.62 32.95
C THR A 195 12.27 -13.54 34.13
N ASP A 196 12.03 -13.11 35.38
CA ASP A 196 12.43 -13.86 36.59
C ASP A 196 11.67 -15.18 36.77
N ASP A 197 10.52 -15.33 36.11
CA ASP A 197 9.83 -16.60 36.01
C ASP A 197 9.66 -17.06 34.55
N ALA A 198 9.56 -18.37 34.39
CA ALA A 198 9.47 -18.98 33.08
C ALA A 198 8.13 -18.63 32.36
N ARG A 199 7.07 -18.18 33.06
CA ARG A 199 5.79 -17.75 32.49
C ARG A 199 5.95 -16.37 31.84
N SER A 200 6.49 -15.43 32.61
CA SER A 200 6.77 -14.07 32.10
C SER A 200 7.71 -14.11 30.91
N ALA A 201 8.73 -14.96 30.94
CA ALA A 201 9.68 -15.12 29.81
C ALA A 201 9.00 -15.57 28.51
N ALA A 202 8.00 -16.49 28.59
CA ALA A 202 7.28 -16.95 27.39
C ALA A 202 6.36 -15.85 26.80
N VAL A 203 5.65 -15.11 27.66
CA VAL A 203 4.81 -13.99 27.24
C VAL A 203 5.67 -12.89 26.61
N VAL A 204 6.81 -12.57 27.24
CA VAL A 204 7.78 -11.62 26.69
C VAL A 204 8.27 -12.07 25.32
N ALA A 205 8.67 -13.34 25.17
CA ALA A 205 9.14 -13.85 23.89
C ALA A 205 8.07 -13.79 22.80
N LEU A 206 6.80 -14.07 23.12
CA LEU A 206 5.68 -13.93 22.20
C LEU A 206 5.48 -12.48 21.77
N LEU A 207 5.42 -11.55 22.73
CA LEU A 207 5.25 -10.13 22.46
C LEU A 207 6.41 -9.54 21.66
N GLU A 208 7.65 -9.95 21.92
CA GLU A 208 8.81 -9.55 21.12
C GLU A 208 8.72 -10.08 19.69
N ARG A 209 8.22 -11.30 19.48
CA ARG A 209 7.98 -11.85 18.13
C ARG A 209 6.93 -11.04 17.37
N ILE A 210 5.81 -10.72 18.03
CA ILE A 210 4.75 -9.89 17.43
C ILE A 210 5.29 -8.48 17.13
N ALA A 211 6.01 -7.87 18.06
CA ALA A 211 6.62 -6.56 17.87
C ALA A 211 7.64 -6.55 16.72
N ALA A 212 8.47 -7.58 16.63
CA ALA A 212 9.42 -7.74 15.54
C ALA A 212 8.71 -7.89 14.19
N GLY A 213 7.69 -8.75 14.10
CA GLY A 213 6.89 -8.95 12.89
C GLY A 213 6.19 -7.68 12.44
N THR A 214 5.55 -6.94 13.34
CA THR A 214 4.90 -5.65 13.00
C THR A 214 5.91 -4.60 12.60
N GLY A 215 7.10 -4.57 13.21
CA GLY A 215 8.19 -3.68 12.82
C GLY A 215 8.73 -3.98 11.42
N GLN A 216 8.91 -5.24 11.09
CA GLN A 216 9.33 -5.69 9.74
C GLN A 216 8.31 -5.28 8.69
N LEU A 217 7.02 -5.50 8.94
CA LEU A 217 5.94 -5.08 8.04
C LEU A 217 5.92 -3.57 7.83
N SER A 218 6.05 -2.80 8.89
CA SER A 218 6.11 -1.33 8.78
C SER A 218 7.31 -0.87 7.95
N THR A 219 8.46 -1.52 8.09
CA THR A 219 9.66 -1.23 7.29
C THR A 219 9.44 -1.59 5.83
N LEU A 220 8.89 -2.77 5.56
CA LEU A 220 8.58 -3.24 4.20
C LEU A 220 7.64 -2.27 3.49
N LEU A 221 6.54 -1.88 4.12
CA LEU A 221 5.54 -0.98 3.53
C LEU A 221 6.08 0.41 3.18
N THR A 222 7.06 0.88 3.93
CA THR A 222 7.72 2.18 3.68
C THR A 222 8.94 2.08 2.77
N ASP A 223 9.30 0.87 2.34
CA ASP A 223 10.35 0.68 1.35
C ASP A 223 9.81 0.87 -0.07
N GLY A 224 9.84 2.12 -0.53
CA GLY A 224 9.39 2.48 -1.88
C GLY A 224 10.21 1.87 -3.02
N THR A 225 11.28 1.13 -2.73
CA THR A 225 12.01 0.34 -3.73
C THR A 225 11.36 -1.01 -3.96
N ARG A 226 10.75 -1.58 -2.94
CA ARG A 226 10.09 -2.90 -2.99
C ARG A 226 8.58 -2.81 -3.12
N VAL A 227 7.94 -1.83 -2.48
CA VAL A 227 6.47 -1.72 -2.38
C VAL A 227 5.97 -0.47 -3.09
N ASN A 228 5.07 -0.66 -4.04
CA ASN A 228 4.36 0.40 -4.73
C ASN A 228 2.84 0.20 -4.60
N ALA A 229 2.12 1.29 -4.38
CA ALA A 229 0.67 1.28 -4.43
C ALA A 229 0.16 1.82 -5.77
N HIS A 230 -0.89 1.20 -6.30
CA HIS A 230 -1.67 1.66 -7.43
C HIS A 230 -3.05 2.02 -6.91
N LEU A 231 -3.40 3.30 -6.94
CA LEU A 231 -4.70 3.75 -6.48
C LEU A 231 -5.68 3.74 -7.66
N VAL A 232 -6.71 2.91 -7.56
CA VAL A 232 -7.72 2.73 -8.62
C VAL A 232 -8.97 3.52 -8.29
N MET A 233 -9.49 4.25 -9.27
CA MET A 233 -10.74 5.00 -9.18
C MET A 233 -11.49 5.01 -10.50
N THR A 234 -12.76 5.47 -10.48
CA THR A 234 -13.52 5.88 -11.67
C THR A 234 -13.62 7.40 -11.74
N ALA A 235 -13.81 7.98 -12.93
CA ALA A 235 -13.89 9.41 -13.12
C ALA A 235 -15.27 9.96 -12.68
N GLU A 236 -15.53 9.89 -11.39
CA GLU A 236 -16.70 10.41 -10.70
C GLU A 236 -16.26 11.34 -9.58
N ARG A 237 -16.91 12.52 -9.43
CA ARG A 237 -16.50 13.56 -8.47
C ARG A 237 -16.33 13.04 -7.05
N VAL A 238 -17.27 12.22 -6.56
CA VAL A 238 -17.22 11.68 -5.21
C VAL A 238 -16.05 10.69 -5.06
N VAL A 239 -15.83 9.84 -6.06
CA VAL A 239 -14.74 8.85 -6.07
C VAL A 239 -13.39 9.56 -6.18
N ALA A 240 -13.29 10.59 -7.02
CA ALA A 240 -12.08 11.41 -7.15
C ALA A 240 -11.72 12.12 -5.84
N ALA A 241 -12.69 12.75 -5.17
CA ALA A 241 -12.46 13.36 -3.87
C ALA A 241 -12.00 12.36 -2.80
N GLU A 242 -12.53 11.13 -2.80
CA GLU A 242 -12.07 10.05 -1.93
C GLU A 242 -10.65 9.60 -2.30
N ALA A 243 -10.35 9.46 -3.59
CA ALA A 243 -9.03 9.08 -4.07
C ALA A 243 -7.95 10.11 -3.66
N VAL A 244 -8.22 11.40 -3.79
CA VAL A 244 -7.30 12.46 -3.34
C VAL A 244 -7.01 12.36 -1.83
N ARG A 245 -8.05 12.14 -1.01
CA ARG A 245 -7.86 11.91 0.43
C ARG A 245 -7.06 10.65 0.71
N THR A 246 -7.26 9.60 -0.07
CA THR A 246 -6.52 8.33 0.05
C THR A 246 -5.06 8.51 -0.33
N LEU A 247 -4.75 9.29 -1.36
CA LEU A 247 -3.37 9.66 -1.73
C LEU A 247 -2.66 10.32 -0.54
N GLY A 248 -3.29 11.32 0.07
CA GLY A 248 -2.74 11.99 1.26
C GLY A 248 -2.53 11.03 2.43
N SER A 249 -3.44 10.09 2.64
CA SER A 249 -3.34 9.08 3.69
C SER A 249 -2.19 8.10 3.46
N LEU A 250 -2.03 7.60 2.23
CA LEU A 250 -0.92 6.70 1.84
C LEU A 250 0.43 7.42 1.97
N ALA A 251 0.51 8.67 1.51
CA ALA A 251 1.71 9.48 1.66
C ALA A 251 2.06 9.72 3.12
N LEU A 252 1.05 10.03 3.96
CA LEU A 252 1.24 10.18 5.41
C LEU A 252 1.83 8.91 6.04
N MET A 253 1.39 7.73 5.60
CA MET A 253 1.93 6.44 6.06
C MET A 253 3.33 6.13 5.51
N GLY A 254 3.81 6.90 4.52
CA GLY A 254 5.07 6.65 3.84
C GLY A 254 4.98 5.58 2.75
N VAL A 255 3.77 5.19 2.36
CA VAL A 255 3.53 4.26 1.26
C VAL A 255 3.60 5.03 -0.05
N ARG A 256 4.47 4.59 -0.95
CA ARG A 256 4.63 5.22 -2.27
C ARG A 256 3.46 4.83 -3.17
N VAL A 257 2.78 5.84 -3.72
CA VAL A 257 1.81 5.65 -4.81
C VAL A 257 2.54 5.82 -6.13
N ALA A 258 2.65 4.76 -6.90
CA ALA A 258 3.29 4.78 -8.22
C ALA A 258 2.37 5.38 -9.27
N GLU A 259 1.09 5.04 -9.23
CA GLU A 259 0.11 5.40 -10.24
C GLU A 259 -1.27 5.66 -9.62
N LEU A 260 -1.95 6.67 -10.15
CA LEU A 260 -3.40 6.85 -10.01
C LEU A 260 -4.05 6.32 -11.29
N VAL A 261 -4.77 5.20 -11.16
CA VAL A 261 -5.41 4.54 -12.31
C VAL A 261 -6.87 4.92 -12.37
N VAL A 262 -7.25 5.69 -13.39
CA VAL A 262 -8.65 6.06 -13.64
C VAL A 262 -9.24 5.06 -14.63
N ASN A 263 -10.07 4.18 -14.12
CA ASN A 263 -10.71 3.11 -14.86
C ASN A 263 -12.05 3.54 -15.47
N GLN A 264 -12.51 2.79 -16.46
CA GLN A 264 -13.80 2.98 -17.13
C GLN A 264 -13.95 4.36 -17.79
N ILE A 265 -12.89 4.84 -18.40
CA ILE A 265 -12.93 6.08 -19.17
C ILE A 265 -13.57 5.85 -20.52
N LEU A 266 -14.55 6.67 -20.85
CA LEU A 266 -15.13 6.73 -22.18
C LEU A 266 -14.16 7.52 -23.08
N VAL A 267 -13.37 6.79 -23.87
CA VAL A 267 -12.38 7.39 -24.77
C VAL A 267 -13.11 7.92 -25.99
N GLN A 268 -12.94 9.19 -26.23
CA GLN A 268 -13.42 9.79 -27.46
C GLN A 268 -12.45 9.44 -28.60
N ASP A 269 -12.96 8.84 -29.66
CA ASP A 269 -12.22 8.69 -30.90
C ASP A 269 -12.09 10.05 -31.59
N GLU A 270 -10.87 10.56 -31.70
CA GLU A 270 -10.60 11.86 -32.32
C GLU A 270 -10.98 11.90 -33.80
N SER A 271 -11.03 10.72 -34.44
CA SER A 271 -11.45 10.59 -35.85
C SER A 271 -12.97 10.65 -36.04
N PHE A 272 -13.77 10.57 -34.96
CA PHE A 272 -15.22 10.54 -35.04
C PHE A 272 -15.82 11.93 -34.78
N GLU A 273 -16.49 12.49 -35.79
CA GLU A 273 -17.20 13.77 -35.66
C GLU A 273 -18.54 13.57 -34.90
N TYR A 274 -18.51 13.63 -33.58
CA TYR A 274 -19.71 13.52 -32.72
C TYR A 274 -20.78 14.58 -33.02
N ARG A 275 -20.41 15.66 -33.72
CA ARG A 275 -21.33 16.75 -34.11
C ARG A 275 -22.37 16.32 -35.13
N ASN A 276 -22.14 15.22 -35.85
CA ASN A 276 -23.02 14.72 -36.90
C ASN A 276 -23.84 13.49 -36.47
N LEU A 277 -23.86 13.17 -35.16
CA LEU A 277 -24.69 12.10 -34.66
C LEU A 277 -26.16 12.51 -34.72
N PRO A 278 -27.07 11.58 -35.07
CA PRO A 278 -28.51 11.85 -35.02
C PRO A 278 -28.93 12.18 -33.59
N ALA A 279 -29.92 13.06 -33.45
CA ALA A 279 -30.49 13.40 -32.14
C ALA A 279 -31.14 12.15 -31.52
N HIS A 280 -30.49 11.61 -30.48
CA HIS A 280 -30.96 10.43 -29.76
C HIS A 280 -30.48 10.46 -28.32
N PRO A 281 -31.34 10.15 -27.32
CA PRO A 281 -31.01 10.27 -25.90
C PRO A 281 -29.73 9.48 -25.48
N ALA A 282 -29.41 8.38 -26.17
CA ALA A 282 -28.20 7.63 -25.89
C ALA A 282 -26.92 8.39 -26.26
N PHE A 283 -26.93 9.17 -27.35
CA PHE A 283 -25.78 10.00 -27.74
C PHE A 283 -25.64 11.23 -26.83
N ASP A 284 -26.76 11.82 -26.43
CA ASP A 284 -26.78 12.93 -25.45
C ASP A 284 -26.18 12.46 -24.13
N TRP A 285 -26.63 11.32 -23.59
CA TRP A 285 -26.09 10.71 -22.38
C TRP A 285 -24.57 10.42 -22.50
N TYR A 286 -24.16 9.85 -23.63
CA TYR A 286 -22.75 9.52 -23.87
C TYR A 286 -21.87 10.78 -23.87
N SER A 287 -22.31 11.83 -24.54
CA SER A 287 -21.63 13.12 -24.61
C SER A 287 -21.54 13.82 -23.26
N GLU A 288 -22.63 13.83 -22.51
CA GLU A 288 -22.67 14.36 -21.14
C GLU A 288 -21.71 13.58 -20.23
N ARG A 289 -21.70 12.25 -20.29
CA ARG A 289 -20.82 11.42 -19.49
C ARG A 289 -19.34 11.65 -19.79
N ILE A 290 -18.97 11.82 -21.07
CA ILE A 290 -17.60 12.20 -21.48
C ILE A 290 -17.24 13.56 -20.91
N SER A 291 -18.15 14.54 -21.00
CA SER A 291 -17.91 15.89 -20.47
C SER A 291 -17.67 15.87 -18.96
N ASP A 292 -18.48 15.12 -18.22
CA ASP A 292 -18.32 14.95 -16.79
C ASP A 292 -17.00 14.30 -16.42
N GLN A 293 -16.61 13.23 -17.12
CA GLN A 293 -15.32 12.56 -16.90
C GLN A 293 -14.14 13.50 -17.17
N ARG A 294 -14.21 14.31 -18.25
CA ARG A 294 -13.18 15.32 -18.55
C ARG A 294 -13.05 16.35 -17.44
N ALA A 295 -14.16 16.87 -16.94
CA ALA A 295 -14.13 17.83 -15.85
C ALA A 295 -13.47 17.28 -14.59
N VAL A 296 -13.69 15.99 -14.27
CA VAL A 296 -13.03 15.30 -13.16
C VAL A 296 -11.53 15.13 -13.42
N LEU A 297 -11.12 14.76 -14.65
CA LEU A 297 -9.71 14.61 -15.00
C LEU A 297 -8.98 15.95 -14.95
N ASP A 298 -9.59 17.04 -15.43
CA ASP A 298 -9.02 18.40 -15.38
C ASP A 298 -8.85 18.89 -13.92
N GLU A 299 -9.74 18.49 -13.02
CA GLU A 299 -9.61 18.79 -11.60
C GLU A 299 -8.51 17.97 -10.96
N LEU A 300 -8.42 16.66 -11.25
CA LEU A 300 -7.36 15.79 -10.79
C LEU A 300 -5.98 16.30 -11.21
N ASP A 301 -5.82 16.71 -12.47
CA ASP A 301 -4.55 17.23 -13.00
C ASP A 301 -4.00 18.42 -12.21
N ARG A 302 -4.87 19.22 -11.61
CA ARG A 302 -4.47 20.36 -10.78
C ARG A 302 -4.01 19.97 -9.38
N VAL A 303 -4.45 18.80 -8.89
CA VAL A 303 -4.25 18.43 -7.48
C VAL A 303 -3.30 17.25 -7.28
N ILE A 304 -3.16 16.32 -8.23
CA ILE A 304 -2.35 15.10 -8.03
C ILE A 304 -0.83 15.30 -8.12
N GLY A 305 -0.36 16.48 -8.60
CA GLY A 305 1.07 16.77 -8.72
C GLY A 305 1.79 15.79 -9.64
N ASP A 306 2.89 15.22 -9.17
CA ASP A 306 3.77 14.34 -9.97
C ASP A 306 3.33 12.86 -9.97
N VAL A 307 2.16 12.54 -9.42
CA VAL A 307 1.66 11.15 -9.46
C VAL A 307 1.30 10.79 -10.89
N GLN A 308 1.80 9.65 -11.37
CA GLN A 308 1.52 9.17 -12.71
C GLN A 308 0.04 8.84 -12.88
N LEU A 309 -0.61 9.50 -13.83
CA LEU A 309 -2.01 9.23 -14.19
C LEU A 309 -2.06 8.18 -15.31
N VAL A 310 -2.86 7.14 -15.10
CA VAL A 310 -3.11 6.09 -16.09
C VAL A 310 -4.60 6.04 -16.38
N LEU A 311 -4.99 6.22 -17.64
CA LEU A 311 -6.38 6.15 -18.09
C LEU A 311 -6.65 4.79 -18.73
N VAL A 312 -7.63 4.07 -18.20
CA VAL A 312 -8.04 2.74 -18.70
C VAL A 312 -9.44 2.85 -19.32
N PRO A 313 -9.61 2.45 -20.59
CA PRO A 313 -10.89 2.62 -21.27
C PRO A 313 -11.98 1.71 -20.73
N HIS A 314 -13.22 2.18 -20.83
CA HIS A 314 -14.39 1.33 -20.64
C HIS A 314 -14.60 0.47 -21.87
N LEU A 315 -14.50 -0.85 -21.71
CA LEU A 315 -14.73 -1.79 -22.79
C LEU A 315 -16.22 -2.11 -22.92
N ALA A 316 -16.64 -2.51 -24.11
CA ALA A 316 -18.02 -2.95 -24.37
C ALA A 316 -18.38 -4.26 -23.66
N GLY A 317 -17.39 -5.10 -23.38
CA GLY A 317 -17.52 -6.36 -22.65
C GLY A 317 -16.63 -6.38 -21.42
N GLU A 318 -16.97 -7.27 -20.48
CA GLU A 318 -16.15 -7.48 -19.29
C GLU A 318 -14.84 -8.20 -19.67
N PRO A 319 -13.66 -7.70 -19.28
CA PRO A 319 -12.39 -8.32 -19.62
C PRO A 319 -12.11 -9.52 -18.71
N ILE A 320 -12.55 -10.70 -19.14
CA ILE A 320 -12.35 -11.96 -18.43
C ILE A 320 -11.31 -12.81 -19.16
N GLY A 321 -10.40 -13.40 -18.39
CA GLY A 321 -9.34 -14.27 -18.87
C GLY A 321 -8.09 -13.53 -19.36
N ALA A 322 -6.98 -14.26 -19.42
CA ALA A 322 -5.63 -13.68 -19.61
C ALA A 322 -5.47 -12.85 -20.91
N LYS A 323 -6.19 -13.21 -21.98
CA LYS A 323 -6.10 -12.48 -23.25
C LYS A 323 -6.76 -11.11 -23.15
N ALA A 324 -8.02 -11.06 -22.70
CA ALA A 324 -8.79 -9.82 -22.58
C ALA A 324 -8.17 -8.85 -21.54
N LEU A 325 -7.61 -9.39 -20.46
CA LEU A 325 -6.91 -8.62 -19.43
C LEU A 325 -5.62 -7.97 -19.96
N ALA A 326 -4.85 -8.65 -20.81
CA ALA A 326 -3.69 -8.07 -21.43
C ALA A 326 -4.09 -6.96 -22.43
N GLU A 327 -5.09 -7.21 -23.28
CA GLU A 327 -5.63 -6.25 -24.24
C GLU A 327 -6.16 -4.98 -23.54
N LEU A 328 -6.79 -5.10 -22.35
CA LEU A 328 -7.23 -3.96 -21.56
C LEU A 328 -6.07 -3.01 -21.23
N LEU A 329 -4.93 -3.54 -20.79
CA LEU A 329 -3.77 -2.72 -20.45
C LEU A 329 -3.01 -2.19 -21.66
N ASP A 330 -3.10 -2.86 -22.83
CA ASP A 330 -2.54 -2.36 -24.08
C ASP A 330 -3.31 -1.12 -24.57
N CYS A 331 -4.58 -1.01 -24.22
CA CYS A 331 -5.41 0.18 -24.50
C CYS A 331 -5.24 1.30 -23.45
N ALA A 332 -4.56 1.06 -22.35
CA ALA A 332 -4.34 2.06 -21.31
C ALA A 332 -3.41 3.18 -21.80
N ARG A 333 -3.72 4.43 -21.45
CA ARG A 333 -2.92 5.59 -21.80
C ARG A 333 -2.29 6.17 -20.54
N ARG A 334 -0.98 6.40 -20.59
CA ARG A 334 -0.20 7.03 -19.51
C ARG A 334 0.05 8.49 -19.83
N ARG A 335 0.11 9.34 -18.79
CA ARG A 335 0.64 10.69 -18.94
C ARG A 335 2.14 10.59 -19.17
N ASP A 336 2.62 11.12 -20.32
CA ASP A 336 4.02 11.11 -20.66
C ASP A 336 4.85 12.01 -19.73
N GLY A 337 6.03 11.55 -19.35
CA GLY A 337 7.15 12.37 -18.92
C GLY A 337 7.35 12.59 -17.43
N SER A 338 6.46 12.15 -16.53
CA SER A 338 6.75 12.26 -15.10
C SER A 338 7.67 11.13 -14.65
N PRO A 339 8.84 11.44 -14.04
CA PRO A 339 9.66 10.42 -13.42
C PRO A 339 8.90 9.77 -12.27
N PRO A 340 9.17 8.49 -11.92
CA PRO A 340 8.57 7.88 -10.76
C PRO A 340 8.89 8.72 -9.53
N PRO A 341 7.91 8.97 -8.62
CA PRO A 341 8.13 9.77 -7.44
C PRO A 341 9.25 9.15 -6.59
N GLY A 342 10.10 10.02 -6.02
CA GLY A 342 11.18 9.60 -5.13
C GLY A 342 10.64 8.91 -3.86
N PRO A 343 11.51 8.26 -3.08
CA PRO A 343 11.10 7.63 -1.84
C PRO A 343 10.62 8.69 -0.83
N LEU A 344 9.45 8.48 -0.22
CA LEU A 344 8.87 9.37 0.81
C LEU A 344 9.62 9.25 2.15
N ARG A 345 10.94 9.40 2.14
CA ARG A 345 11.79 9.31 3.34
C ARG A 345 11.98 10.69 3.96
N PRO A 346 11.85 10.84 5.29
CA PRO A 346 12.22 12.07 5.97
C PRO A 346 13.69 12.40 5.74
N VAL A 347 13.98 13.62 5.31
CA VAL A 347 15.34 14.11 5.10
C VAL A 347 15.68 15.12 6.18
N VAL A 348 16.84 14.95 6.81
CA VAL A 348 17.33 15.89 7.84
C VAL A 348 18.61 16.54 7.33
N ASP A 349 18.61 17.87 7.32
CA ASP A 349 19.78 18.67 6.97
C ASP A 349 19.97 19.85 7.95
N ARG A 350 21.14 20.45 7.92
CA ARG A 350 21.43 21.68 8.68
C ARG A 350 21.23 22.88 7.75
N GLU A 351 20.25 23.73 8.08
CA GLU A 351 19.92 24.93 7.30
C GLU A 351 20.93 26.06 7.52
N SER A 352 21.34 26.28 8.79
CA SER A 352 22.23 27.40 9.15
C SER A 352 22.88 27.19 10.52
N GLY A 353 23.85 28.05 10.87
CA GLY A 353 24.47 28.14 12.18
C GLY A 353 25.35 26.94 12.56
N THR A 354 25.98 27.04 13.74
CA THR A 354 26.81 26.00 14.36
C THR A 354 26.56 25.93 15.85
N GLY A 355 26.85 24.80 16.49
CA GLY A 355 26.66 24.62 17.93
C GLY A 355 25.21 24.87 18.35
N VAL A 356 24.97 25.64 19.39
CA VAL A 356 23.65 25.98 19.94
C VAL A 356 22.82 26.88 19.02
N GLU A 357 23.47 27.62 18.11
CA GLU A 357 22.80 28.48 17.13
C GLU A 357 22.46 27.75 15.81
N ALA A 358 22.75 26.46 15.70
CA ALA A 358 22.43 25.68 14.52
C ALA A 358 20.91 25.59 14.34
N VAL A 359 20.46 25.66 13.08
CA VAL A 359 19.08 25.37 12.69
C VAL A 359 19.10 24.14 11.81
N TYR A 360 18.37 23.12 12.23
CA TYR A 360 18.18 21.88 11.48
C TYR A 360 16.78 21.85 10.85
N ARG A 361 16.69 21.28 9.66
CA ARG A 361 15.41 21.04 8.98
C ARG A 361 15.14 19.55 8.91
N LEU A 362 13.92 19.18 9.23
CA LEU A 362 13.33 17.89 8.85
C LEU A 362 12.34 18.13 7.71
N ARG A 363 12.57 17.54 6.55
CA ARG A 363 11.70 17.63 5.39
C ARG A 363 10.98 16.30 5.20
N VAL A 364 9.67 16.34 5.01
CA VAL A 364 8.81 15.18 4.79
C VAL A 364 7.90 15.51 3.61
N GLU A 365 7.99 14.73 2.55
CA GLU A 365 7.04 14.85 1.44
C GLU A 365 5.67 14.32 1.86
N LEU A 366 4.66 15.16 1.70
CA LEU A 366 3.26 14.87 2.00
C LEU A 366 2.39 15.34 0.82
N PRO A 367 2.46 14.63 -0.32
CA PRO A 367 1.64 14.98 -1.47
C PRO A 367 0.15 14.92 -1.10
N GLN A 368 -0.62 15.88 -1.60
CA GLN A 368 -2.08 15.94 -1.45
C GLN A 368 -2.60 16.14 -0.01
N VAL A 369 -1.79 16.68 0.88
CA VAL A 369 -2.21 17.02 2.23
C VAL A 369 -2.69 18.48 2.28
N ASP A 370 -3.93 18.67 2.74
CA ASP A 370 -4.45 20.00 3.03
C ASP A 370 -3.78 20.56 4.30
N SER A 371 -3.16 21.72 4.18
CA SER A 371 -2.51 22.41 5.28
C SER A 371 -3.48 22.70 6.45
N SER A 372 -4.76 22.91 6.17
CA SER A 372 -5.77 23.16 7.19
C SER A 372 -6.11 21.91 8.02
N ALA A 373 -5.91 20.73 7.47
CA ALA A 373 -6.13 19.45 8.14
C ALA A 373 -4.87 18.92 8.84
N LEU A 374 -3.69 19.61 8.66
CA LEU A 374 -2.43 19.19 9.22
C LEU A 374 -2.35 19.53 10.71
N SER A 375 -2.01 18.56 11.52
CA SER A 375 -1.66 18.74 12.94
C SER A 375 -0.27 18.21 13.22
N LEU A 376 0.50 18.94 14.02
CA LEU A 376 1.84 18.53 14.41
C LEU A 376 1.93 18.47 15.93
N GLY A 377 2.58 17.43 16.43
CA GLY A 377 2.87 17.24 17.84
C GLY A 377 4.22 16.57 18.02
N ARG A 378 4.79 16.69 19.21
CA ARG A 378 5.98 15.94 19.61
C ARG A 378 5.70 15.13 20.85
N VAL A 379 6.10 13.87 20.83
CA VAL A 379 6.06 12.98 21.99
C VAL A 379 7.44 12.34 22.11
N ASP A 380 8.17 12.71 23.15
CA ASP A 380 9.53 12.26 23.39
C ASP A 380 10.46 12.49 22.17
N ASP A 381 10.94 11.40 21.59
CA ASP A 381 11.85 11.36 20.44
C ASP A 381 11.15 11.32 19.08
N ASP A 382 9.83 11.50 19.05
CA ASP A 382 9.05 11.35 17.84
C ASP A 382 8.22 12.58 17.50
N LEU A 383 8.21 12.93 16.22
CA LEU A 383 7.29 13.89 15.64
C LEU A 383 6.00 13.16 15.23
N ILE A 384 4.86 13.66 15.68
CA ILE A 384 3.55 13.17 15.31
C ILE A 384 2.97 14.09 14.24
N ILE A 385 2.75 13.57 13.06
CA ILE A 385 2.12 14.26 11.94
C ILE A 385 0.71 13.69 11.80
N GLY A 386 -0.32 14.52 11.96
CA GLY A 386 -1.72 14.12 11.81
C GLY A 386 -2.39 14.81 10.65
N VAL A 387 -3.20 14.07 9.89
CA VAL A 387 -4.00 14.58 8.75
C VAL A 387 -5.30 13.80 8.68
N GLY A 388 -6.44 14.49 8.67
CA GLY A 388 -7.74 13.86 8.43
C GLY A 388 -8.10 12.72 9.41
N GLY A 389 -7.64 12.82 10.68
CA GLY A 389 -7.85 11.79 11.70
C GLY A 389 -6.79 10.69 11.71
N MET A 390 -5.95 10.60 10.70
CA MET A 390 -4.80 9.68 10.67
C MET A 390 -3.57 10.33 11.29
N ARG A 391 -2.68 9.52 11.86
CA ARG A 391 -1.44 10.00 12.49
C ARG A 391 -0.26 9.15 12.08
N ARG A 392 0.82 9.80 11.63
CA ARG A 392 2.12 9.19 11.39
C ARG A 392 3.08 9.59 12.51
N ARG A 393 3.83 8.64 13.01
CA ARG A 393 4.94 8.86 13.93
C ARG A 393 6.25 8.81 13.15
N VAL A 394 6.99 9.89 13.17
CA VAL A 394 8.30 10.01 12.54
C VAL A 394 9.36 10.08 13.63
N ARG A 395 10.20 9.03 13.71
CA ARG A 395 11.29 9.01 14.67
C ARG A 395 12.32 10.06 14.31
N LEU A 396 12.60 10.94 15.26
CA LEU A 396 13.58 11.99 15.07
C LEU A 396 15.00 11.42 15.02
N ALA A 397 15.80 11.91 14.08
CA ALA A 397 17.23 11.62 14.04
C ALA A 397 17.89 12.01 15.37
N SER A 398 18.99 11.38 15.73
CA SER A 398 19.65 11.56 17.04
C SER A 398 19.95 13.03 17.35
N VAL A 399 20.33 13.81 16.36
CA VAL A 399 20.58 15.24 16.49
C VAL A 399 19.31 16.01 16.87
N LEU A 400 18.16 15.69 16.27
CA LEU A 400 16.90 16.39 16.50
C LEU A 400 16.24 16.08 17.84
N ARG A 401 16.59 14.96 18.47
CA ARG A 401 16.04 14.58 19.78
C ARG A 401 16.39 15.57 20.88
N ARG A 402 17.55 16.22 20.73
CA ARG A 402 18.04 17.26 21.65
C ARG A 402 17.71 18.69 21.22
N CYS A 403 16.80 18.82 20.23
CA CYS A 403 16.37 20.10 19.71
C CYS A 403 14.91 20.37 20.08
N ILE A 404 14.55 21.65 20.11
CA ILE A 404 13.17 22.15 20.22
C ILE A 404 12.67 22.50 18.81
N VAL A 405 11.38 22.32 18.55
CA VAL A 405 10.72 22.77 17.32
C VAL A 405 10.55 24.29 17.40
N ILE A 406 10.99 25.02 16.37
CA ILE A 406 10.88 26.49 16.31
C ILE A 406 9.90 26.94 15.23
N ASP A 407 9.70 26.16 14.16
CA ASP A 407 8.82 26.49 13.05
C ASP A 407 8.40 25.24 12.31
N ALA A 408 7.22 25.28 11.67
CA ALA A 408 6.74 24.22 10.79
C ALA A 408 5.90 24.82 9.67
N GLN A 409 6.20 24.47 8.43
CA GLN A 409 5.54 24.98 7.24
C GLN A 409 5.28 23.83 6.26
N LEU A 410 4.06 23.77 5.72
CA LEU A 410 3.73 22.96 4.57
C LEU A 410 3.67 23.87 3.33
N ARG A 411 4.53 23.63 2.35
CA ARG A 411 4.54 24.36 1.07
C ARG A 411 4.43 23.34 -0.05
N SER A 412 3.42 23.50 -0.88
CA SER A 412 3.09 22.54 -1.93
C SER A 412 2.91 21.14 -1.33
N SER A 413 3.84 20.25 -1.52
CA SER A 413 3.82 18.87 -1.01
C SER A 413 4.88 18.59 0.07
N GLU A 414 5.70 19.58 0.45
CA GLU A 414 6.78 19.39 1.42
C GLU A 414 6.47 20.02 2.78
N LEU A 415 6.40 19.19 3.81
CA LEU A 415 6.39 19.64 5.20
C LEU A 415 7.84 19.86 5.64
N THR A 416 8.18 21.10 5.95
CA THR A 416 9.46 21.49 6.56
C THR A 416 9.25 21.82 8.03
N VAL A 417 9.90 21.09 8.93
CA VAL A 417 9.91 21.37 10.38
C VAL A 417 11.32 21.79 10.77
N ARG A 418 11.44 22.99 11.40
CA ARG A 418 12.72 23.55 11.86
C ARG A 418 12.93 23.30 13.31
N PHE A 419 14.16 22.98 13.65
CA PHE A 419 14.59 22.64 15.00
C PHE A 419 15.82 23.46 15.38
N ARG A 420 15.89 23.86 16.66
CA ARG A 420 17.08 24.48 17.26
C ARG A 420 17.53 23.63 18.45
N PRO A 421 18.86 23.49 18.69
CA PRO A 421 19.38 22.84 19.87
C PRO A 421 18.76 23.41 21.16
N ASN A 422 18.36 22.51 22.08
CA ASN A 422 17.94 22.94 23.41
C ASN A 422 19.21 23.17 24.28
N PRO A 423 19.47 24.41 24.74
CA PRO A 423 20.67 24.72 25.49
C PRO A 423 20.85 23.88 26.77
N GLU A 424 19.73 23.38 27.34
CA GLU A 424 19.76 22.64 28.60
C GLU A 424 20.30 21.20 28.42
N VAL A 425 20.17 20.62 27.20
CA VAL A 425 20.51 19.22 26.93
C VAL A 425 21.52 19.06 25.78
N TRP A 426 21.91 20.15 25.13
CA TRP A 426 22.90 20.12 24.06
C TRP A 426 24.31 20.01 24.65
N PRO A 427 25.15 19.08 24.14
CA PRO A 427 26.54 18.98 24.58
C PRO A 427 27.30 20.26 24.26
N ALA A 428 28.09 20.71 25.22
CA ALA A 428 28.98 21.88 25.06
C ALA A 428 30.07 21.62 24.01
#